data_20ff2f71733f7609b278609f6c66b0cf
#
_entry.id   20ff2f71733f7609b278609f6c66b0cf
#
_cell.length_a   1.000
_cell.length_b   1.000
_cell.length_c   1.000
_cell.angle_alpha   90.00
_cell.angle_beta   90.00
_cell.angle_gamma   90.00
#
_symmetry.space_group_name_H-M   'P 1'
#
loop_
_entity.id
_entity.type
_entity.pdbx_description
1 polymer ?
#
loop_
_entity_poly.entity_id
_entity_poly.type
_entity_poly.pdbx_seq_one_letter_code
_entity_poly.pdbx_strand_id
1 'polypeptide(L)'
;SRIPNFKIPGDARTVAESFLAAHSKQMGFESRLSELSFWYEKKSRGTTFETFQQAIDGIPVFRGDITITVNRKNRVSFLRNNTREIDHVTTRSALLSPETARQIAVEQINPGAIRWEAEPILNYLVQDKTAYLTWVIEFETPDPLGDWRLFVDAVTGKVRALENRIIFDNGSGMIWDPDPLSSAYSEYGDAGFSDNNDGDTDQLNGERFTADLLDITYSGGVYQLLGPHVSVVDWDSPTVPVVTSDTPDGFVYTRTESGFEDVLVYYFIDMTQRYIQLIGFDNVNNEPQTSDPHGANGADNSYYFPGSDAIAWGEGGVDDAEDADVILHEYGHAIQHDQVPNWGGGHEGAMGEGFGDYWAGSHSLTISDHHSNWVFNWDGHNPFWSGRILDANYHYPENANGGVHDSGQLWSAGLWDCHLDPGLSRENMDALVLQNHFMIGSSATMADAAAAIIQADIDMFGAEHYNMLRAHFGESGFIHPNDYPP
;
A
#
# COMPACT_ATOMS: atom_id res chain seq x y z
N SER A 1 31.82 -19.67 -18.79
CA SER A 1 32.75 -20.51 -19.64
C SER A 1 33.18 -19.71 -20.86
N ARG A 2 34.43 -19.89 -21.32
CA ARG A 2 34.95 -19.17 -22.50
C ARG A 2 34.18 -19.64 -23.73
N ILE A 3 33.49 -18.72 -24.42
CA ILE A 3 32.82 -19.03 -25.68
C ILE A 3 33.91 -19.39 -26.71
N PRO A 4 33.79 -20.53 -27.43
CA PRO A 4 34.71 -20.88 -28.50
C PRO A 4 34.73 -19.75 -29.55
N ASN A 5 35.87 -19.55 -30.21
CA ASN A 5 36.00 -18.58 -31.28
C ASN A 5 35.25 -19.07 -32.55
N PHE A 6 33.91 -19.05 -32.49
CA PHE A 6 33.04 -19.59 -33.53
C PHE A 6 32.78 -18.53 -34.61
N LYS A 7 33.13 -18.86 -35.84
CA LYS A 7 32.92 -18.05 -37.02
C LYS A 7 32.64 -18.96 -38.22
N ILE A 8 31.53 -18.65 -38.91
CA ILE A 8 31.21 -19.26 -40.21
C ILE A 8 30.81 -18.17 -41.20
N PRO A 9 30.83 -18.42 -42.52
CA PRO A 9 30.21 -17.55 -43.51
C PRO A 9 28.69 -17.49 -43.31
N GLY A 10 28.09 -16.34 -43.54
CA GLY A 10 26.65 -16.12 -43.46
C GLY A 10 26.30 -14.83 -42.72
N ASP A 11 25.02 -14.57 -42.58
CA ASP A 11 24.48 -13.49 -41.74
C ASP A 11 24.53 -13.84 -40.23
N ALA A 12 24.16 -12.95 -39.39
CA ALA A 12 24.18 -13.16 -37.95
C ALA A 12 23.28 -14.31 -37.49
N ARG A 13 22.12 -14.46 -38.16
CA ARG A 13 21.17 -15.54 -37.93
C ARG A 13 21.82 -16.91 -38.21
N THR A 14 22.39 -17.07 -39.41
CA THR A 14 23.07 -18.28 -39.83
C THR A 14 24.21 -18.68 -38.88
N VAL A 15 24.97 -17.67 -38.41
CA VAL A 15 26.03 -17.86 -37.42
C VAL A 15 25.48 -18.35 -36.08
N ALA A 16 24.40 -17.75 -35.60
CA ALA A 16 23.76 -18.11 -34.33
C ALA A 16 23.16 -19.51 -34.37
N GLU A 17 22.41 -19.86 -35.41
CA GLU A 17 21.81 -21.20 -35.59
C GLU A 17 22.87 -22.28 -35.68
N SER A 18 23.94 -22.05 -36.45
CA SER A 18 25.05 -22.97 -36.55
C SER A 18 25.81 -23.16 -35.24
N PHE A 19 25.94 -22.08 -34.47
CA PHE A 19 26.54 -22.13 -33.12
C PHE A 19 25.69 -22.98 -32.18
N LEU A 20 24.37 -22.77 -32.15
CA LEU A 20 23.44 -23.57 -31.37
C LEU A 20 23.51 -25.05 -31.75
N ALA A 21 23.48 -25.38 -33.06
CA ALA A 21 23.58 -26.76 -33.55
C ALA A 21 24.90 -27.44 -33.13
N ALA A 22 26.03 -26.71 -33.20
CA ALA A 22 27.34 -27.25 -32.87
C ALA A 22 27.58 -27.42 -31.36
N HIS A 23 26.89 -26.71 -30.49
CA HIS A 23 27.16 -26.63 -29.05
C HIS A 23 25.98 -27.04 -28.16
N SER A 24 24.86 -27.48 -28.72
CA SER A 24 23.62 -27.86 -28.01
C SER A 24 23.89 -28.80 -26.84
N LYS A 25 24.73 -29.83 -27.04
CA LYS A 25 25.12 -30.78 -25.99
C LYS A 25 25.87 -30.13 -24.82
N GLN A 26 26.80 -29.20 -25.12
CA GLN A 26 27.62 -28.52 -24.10
C GLN A 26 26.83 -27.51 -23.31
N MET A 27 25.70 -27.04 -23.86
CA MET A 27 24.77 -26.10 -23.23
C MET A 27 23.69 -26.81 -22.43
N GLY A 28 23.69 -28.14 -22.34
CA GLY A 28 22.65 -28.91 -21.66
C GLY A 28 21.33 -28.97 -22.43
N PHE A 29 21.34 -28.59 -23.72
CA PHE A 29 20.16 -28.50 -24.57
C PHE A 29 19.98 -29.79 -25.40
N GLU A 30 20.02 -30.95 -24.75
CA GLU A 30 19.63 -32.24 -25.35
C GLU A 30 18.20 -32.65 -24.95
N SER A 31 17.31 -31.68 -24.80
CA SER A 31 15.91 -32.01 -24.48
C SER A 31 15.23 -32.63 -25.70
N ARG A 32 14.86 -33.90 -25.60
CA ARG A 32 13.98 -34.56 -26.58
C ARG A 32 12.52 -34.04 -26.47
N LEU A 33 12.25 -33.20 -25.53
CA LEU A 33 10.90 -32.75 -25.18
C LEU A 33 10.62 -31.30 -25.59
N SER A 34 11.64 -30.53 -26.01
CA SER A 34 11.51 -29.16 -26.47
C SER A 34 12.43 -28.82 -27.62
N GLU A 35 12.08 -27.79 -28.36
CA GLU A 35 12.80 -27.27 -29.53
C GLU A 35 13.11 -25.77 -29.33
N LEU A 36 14.07 -25.26 -30.14
CA LEU A 36 14.34 -23.83 -30.23
C LEU A 36 13.84 -23.30 -31.56
N SER A 37 13.00 -22.27 -31.53
CA SER A 37 12.55 -21.53 -32.70
C SER A 37 13.04 -20.08 -32.63
N PHE A 38 13.39 -19.53 -33.80
CA PHE A 38 13.72 -18.12 -33.84
C PHE A 38 12.55 -17.26 -33.34
N TRP A 39 12.86 -16.30 -32.48
CA TRP A 39 11.86 -15.39 -31.91
C TRP A 39 12.01 -13.98 -32.47
N TYR A 40 13.13 -13.30 -32.16
CA TYR A 40 13.41 -11.95 -32.66
C TYR A 40 14.90 -11.64 -32.77
N GLU A 41 15.21 -10.60 -33.55
CA GLU A 41 16.52 -10.00 -33.69
C GLU A 41 16.52 -8.57 -33.15
N LYS A 42 17.58 -8.20 -32.41
CA LYS A 42 17.90 -6.81 -32.08
C LYS A 42 19.28 -6.43 -32.60
N LYS A 43 19.48 -5.16 -32.97
CA LYS A 43 20.77 -4.64 -33.44
C LYS A 43 21.17 -3.41 -32.66
N SER A 44 22.43 -3.35 -32.24
CA SER A 44 23.02 -2.17 -31.59
C SER A 44 24.49 -2.04 -31.95
N ARG A 45 24.89 -0.86 -32.44
CA ARG A 45 26.27 -0.48 -32.74
C ARG A 45 27.04 -1.55 -33.55
N GLY A 46 26.38 -2.19 -34.51
CA GLY A 46 26.94 -3.21 -35.41
C GLY A 46 27.13 -4.60 -34.77
N THR A 47 26.50 -4.83 -33.63
CA THR A 47 26.34 -6.14 -32.99
C THR A 47 24.88 -6.57 -33.15
N THR A 48 24.68 -7.84 -33.42
CA THR A 48 23.35 -8.45 -33.57
C THR A 48 23.08 -9.42 -32.42
N PHE A 49 21.88 -9.37 -31.89
CA PHE A 49 21.38 -10.22 -30.81
C PHE A 49 20.26 -11.09 -31.39
N GLU A 50 20.55 -12.37 -31.60
CA GLU A 50 19.61 -13.36 -32.12
C GLU A 50 18.99 -14.14 -30.97
N THR A 51 17.68 -13.98 -30.76
CA THR A 51 16.97 -14.64 -29.66
C THR A 51 16.07 -15.75 -30.19
N PHE A 52 16.18 -16.93 -29.54
CA PHE A 52 15.40 -18.12 -29.84
C PHE A 52 14.55 -18.49 -28.64
N GLN A 53 13.30 -18.82 -28.88
CA GLN A 53 12.32 -19.25 -27.90
C GLN A 53 12.35 -20.78 -27.78
N GLN A 54 12.42 -21.27 -26.55
CA GLN A 54 12.19 -22.70 -26.27
C GLN A 54 10.68 -22.97 -26.39
N ALA A 55 10.33 -24.04 -27.08
CA ALA A 55 8.95 -24.45 -27.32
C ALA A 55 8.77 -25.96 -27.18
N ILE A 56 7.56 -26.41 -26.95
CA ILE A 56 7.12 -27.80 -26.99
C ILE A 56 5.97 -27.88 -27.97
N ASP A 57 6.15 -28.60 -29.07
CA ASP A 57 5.15 -28.68 -30.17
C ASP A 57 4.68 -27.30 -30.64
N GLY A 58 5.60 -26.33 -30.74
CA GLY A 58 5.32 -24.96 -31.16
C GLY A 58 4.71 -24.06 -30.09
N ILE A 59 4.38 -24.56 -28.90
CA ILE A 59 3.87 -23.76 -27.76
C ILE A 59 5.07 -23.27 -26.95
N PRO A 60 5.20 -21.96 -26.69
CA PRO A 60 6.34 -21.38 -25.98
C PRO A 60 6.49 -21.92 -24.54
N VAL A 61 7.73 -22.02 -24.06
CA VAL A 61 8.06 -22.21 -22.66
C VAL A 61 8.29 -20.85 -22.01
N PHE A 62 7.56 -20.54 -20.96
CA PHE A 62 7.64 -19.25 -20.27
C PHE A 62 9.05 -18.98 -19.73
N ARG A 63 9.60 -17.81 -20.10
CA ARG A 63 10.98 -17.42 -19.79
C ARG A 63 12.03 -18.45 -20.20
N GLY A 64 11.72 -19.27 -21.22
CA GLY A 64 12.63 -20.24 -21.80
C GLY A 64 13.20 -19.70 -23.11
N ASP A 65 14.29 -18.94 -23.05
CA ASP A 65 14.90 -18.32 -24.21
C ASP A 65 16.42 -18.45 -24.22
N ILE A 66 17.01 -18.30 -25.39
CA ILE A 66 18.46 -18.23 -25.57
C ILE A 66 18.80 -17.07 -26.50
N THR A 67 19.72 -16.20 -26.11
CA THR A 67 20.20 -15.09 -26.93
C THR A 67 21.67 -15.30 -27.32
N ILE A 68 21.95 -15.27 -28.60
CA ILE A 68 23.30 -15.36 -29.18
C ILE A 68 23.70 -13.94 -29.65
N THR A 69 24.83 -13.47 -29.13
CA THR A 69 25.39 -12.20 -29.57
C THR A 69 26.44 -12.42 -30.64
N VAL A 70 26.20 -11.85 -31.83
CA VAL A 70 27.10 -11.89 -32.98
C VAL A 70 27.70 -10.49 -33.19
N ASN A 71 29.02 -10.37 -33.05
CA ASN A 71 29.71 -9.08 -33.14
C ASN A 71 29.96 -8.62 -34.59
N ARG A 72 30.50 -7.40 -34.78
CA ARG A 72 30.82 -6.80 -36.09
C ARG A 72 31.77 -7.64 -36.97
N LYS A 73 32.55 -8.58 -36.38
CA LYS A 73 33.45 -9.50 -37.12
C LYS A 73 32.75 -10.80 -37.47
N ASN A 74 31.44 -10.83 -37.35
CA ASN A 74 30.59 -12.00 -37.59
C ASN A 74 31.01 -13.21 -36.74
N ARG A 75 31.27 -13.00 -35.46
CA ARG A 75 31.64 -14.03 -34.48
C ARG A 75 30.71 -14.01 -33.31
N VAL A 76 30.38 -15.18 -32.77
CA VAL A 76 29.68 -15.29 -31.51
C VAL A 76 30.59 -14.75 -30.39
N SER A 77 30.13 -13.78 -29.66
CA SER A 77 30.87 -13.10 -28.59
C SER A 77 30.25 -13.25 -27.20
N PHE A 78 28.96 -13.54 -27.12
CA PHE A 78 28.24 -13.74 -25.86
C PHE A 78 27.05 -14.68 -26.07
N LEU A 79 26.67 -15.38 -25.01
CA LEU A 79 25.53 -16.28 -24.93
C LEU A 79 24.79 -16.02 -23.58
N ARG A 80 23.50 -15.79 -23.64
CA ARG A 80 22.60 -15.87 -22.50
C ARG A 80 21.67 -17.07 -22.70
N ASN A 81 21.69 -18.01 -21.76
CA ASN A 81 20.84 -19.18 -21.80
C ASN A 81 19.90 -19.23 -20.60
N ASN A 82 18.61 -19.04 -20.86
CA ASN A 82 17.51 -19.16 -19.90
C ASN A 82 16.61 -20.36 -20.22
N THR A 83 17.04 -21.27 -21.12
CA THR A 83 16.23 -22.46 -21.41
C THR A 83 16.00 -23.28 -20.13
N ARG A 84 14.82 -23.86 -20.03
CA ARG A 84 14.40 -24.66 -18.89
C ARG A 84 14.74 -26.13 -19.15
N GLU A 85 15.31 -26.79 -18.14
CA GLU A 85 15.45 -28.23 -18.15
C GLU A 85 14.08 -28.87 -17.94
N ILE A 86 13.69 -29.80 -18.81
CA ILE A 86 12.37 -30.43 -18.80
C ILE A 86 12.56 -31.95 -18.82
N ASP A 87 12.15 -32.60 -17.74
CA ASP A 87 12.15 -34.04 -17.59
C ASP A 87 10.78 -34.64 -17.90
N HIS A 88 9.70 -33.87 -17.69
CA HIS A 88 8.32 -34.31 -17.86
C HIS A 88 7.45 -33.22 -18.48
N VAL A 89 6.50 -33.61 -19.34
CA VAL A 89 5.44 -32.76 -19.91
C VAL A 89 4.10 -33.34 -19.51
N THR A 90 3.30 -32.60 -18.78
CA THR A 90 2.03 -33.08 -18.21
C THR A 90 0.98 -33.38 -19.28
N THR A 91 0.86 -32.48 -20.26
CA THR A 91 -0.08 -32.62 -21.38
C THR A 91 0.40 -31.77 -22.57
N ARG A 92 -0.10 -32.10 -23.76
CA ARG A 92 0.17 -31.38 -25.02
C ARG A 92 -1.10 -30.72 -25.59
N SER A 93 -2.25 -30.88 -24.91
CA SER A 93 -3.53 -30.33 -25.34
C SER A 93 -4.28 -29.75 -24.17
N ALA A 94 -4.82 -28.56 -24.33
CA ALA A 94 -5.72 -27.93 -23.36
C ALA A 94 -7.07 -28.66 -23.33
N LEU A 95 -7.64 -28.83 -22.15
CA LEU A 95 -9.00 -29.31 -21.94
C LEU A 95 -9.96 -28.17 -21.57
N LEU A 96 -9.45 -27.13 -20.90
CA LEU A 96 -10.22 -25.93 -20.58
C LEU A 96 -10.13 -24.93 -21.73
N SER A 97 -11.24 -24.24 -21.97
CA SER A 97 -11.28 -23.13 -22.92
C SER A 97 -10.55 -21.91 -22.36
N PRO A 98 -10.10 -20.98 -23.21
CA PRO A 98 -9.50 -19.71 -22.76
C PRO A 98 -10.48 -18.89 -21.88
N GLU A 99 -11.78 -18.91 -22.20
CA GLU A 99 -12.82 -18.21 -21.43
C GLU A 99 -12.97 -18.79 -20.02
N THR A 100 -12.92 -20.12 -19.89
CA THR A 100 -12.97 -20.78 -18.58
C THR A 100 -11.73 -20.45 -17.75
N ALA A 101 -10.56 -20.44 -18.38
CA ALA A 101 -9.32 -20.07 -17.71
C ALA A 101 -9.33 -18.59 -17.26
N ARG A 102 -9.85 -17.70 -18.11
CA ARG A 102 -10.05 -16.29 -17.77
C ARG A 102 -10.98 -16.13 -16.57
N GLN A 103 -12.11 -16.82 -16.55
CA GLN A 103 -13.04 -16.78 -15.42
C GLN A 103 -12.35 -17.21 -14.11
N ILE A 104 -11.59 -18.30 -14.12
CA ILE A 104 -10.83 -18.75 -12.95
C ILE A 104 -9.84 -17.68 -12.47
N ALA A 105 -9.15 -17.02 -13.40
CA ALA A 105 -8.17 -15.98 -13.07
C ALA A 105 -8.86 -14.75 -12.43
N VAL A 106 -10.01 -14.34 -12.99
CA VAL A 106 -10.81 -13.24 -12.44
C VAL A 106 -11.36 -13.61 -11.05
N GLU A 107 -11.89 -14.81 -10.87
CA GLU A 107 -12.35 -15.29 -9.56
C GLU A 107 -11.20 -15.35 -8.51
N GLN A 108 -9.97 -15.63 -8.93
CA GLN A 108 -8.80 -15.69 -8.04
C GLN A 108 -8.41 -14.32 -7.50
N ILE A 109 -8.50 -13.27 -8.32
CA ILE A 109 -8.18 -11.88 -7.95
C ILE A 109 -9.41 -11.22 -7.32
N ASN A 110 -10.62 -11.59 -7.78
CA ASN A 110 -11.90 -11.02 -7.36
C ASN A 110 -11.96 -9.48 -7.48
N PRO A 111 -11.62 -8.90 -8.65
CA PRO A 111 -11.54 -7.45 -8.80
C PRO A 111 -12.94 -6.82 -8.89
N GLY A 112 -13.07 -5.59 -8.37
CA GLY A 112 -14.26 -4.76 -8.56
C GLY A 112 -14.48 -4.36 -10.03
N ALA A 113 -13.39 -4.12 -10.76
CA ALA A 113 -13.39 -3.76 -12.19
C ALA A 113 -12.12 -4.26 -12.90
N ILE A 114 -12.20 -4.40 -14.23
CA ILE A 114 -11.04 -4.68 -15.09
C ILE A 114 -10.88 -3.47 -16.03
N ARG A 115 -9.72 -2.82 -16.01
CA ARG A 115 -9.40 -1.67 -16.88
C ARG A 115 -8.90 -2.11 -18.24
N TRP A 116 -8.13 -3.18 -18.30
CA TRP A 116 -7.53 -3.73 -19.51
C TRP A 116 -7.35 -5.24 -19.38
N GLU A 117 -7.41 -5.96 -20.49
CA GLU A 117 -7.09 -7.39 -20.55
C GLU A 117 -6.50 -7.79 -21.90
N ALA A 118 -5.61 -8.79 -21.88
CA ALA A 118 -5.07 -9.41 -23.09
C ALA A 118 -5.84 -10.67 -23.47
N GLU A 119 -5.77 -11.02 -24.74
CA GLU A 119 -6.26 -12.32 -25.20
C GLU A 119 -5.48 -13.48 -24.53
N PRO A 120 -6.14 -14.48 -23.95
CA PRO A 120 -5.48 -15.63 -23.34
C PRO A 120 -4.57 -16.38 -24.32
N ILE A 121 -3.36 -16.70 -23.89
CA ILE A 121 -2.42 -17.47 -24.72
C ILE A 121 -1.97 -18.74 -24.02
N LEU A 122 -1.70 -19.81 -24.80
CA LEU A 122 -1.11 -21.04 -24.27
C LEU A 122 0.40 -20.87 -24.10
N ASN A 123 0.90 -21.37 -22.96
CA ASN A 123 2.32 -21.40 -22.64
C ASN A 123 2.65 -22.62 -21.76
N TYR A 124 3.90 -23.07 -21.76
CA TYR A 124 4.36 -24.03 -20.78
C TYR A 124 5.06 -23.34 -19.61
N LEU A 125 4.52 -23.48 -18.41
CA LEU A 125 5.17 -23.08 -17.16
C LEU A 125 5.97 -24.26 -16.62
N VAL A 126 7.28 -24.11 -16.43
CA VAL A 126 8.14 -25.16 -15.90
C VAL A 126 8.35 -24.96 -14.40
N GLN A 127 7.94 -25.94 -13.61
CA GLN A 127 8.14 -26.03 -12.17
C GLN A 127 8.78 -27.40 -11.88
N ASP A 128 9.88 -27.43 -11.14
CA ASP A 128 10.60 -28.65 -10.77
C ASP A 128 10.85 -29.62 -11.99
N LYS A 129 11.32 -29.04 -13.11
CA LYS A 129 11.59 -29.73 -14.40
C LYS A 129 10.33 -30.36 -15.04
N THR A 130 9.15 -30.07 -14.52
CA THR A 130 7.90 -30.49 -15.11
C THR A 130 7.27 -29.33 -15.87
N ALA A 131 6.97 -29.51 -17.15
CA ALA A 131 6.30 -28.53 -17.99
C ALA A 131 4.78 -28.72 -17.89
N TYR A 132 4.11 -27.72 -17.33
CA TYR A 132 2.66 -27.66 -17.24
C TYR A 132 2.12 -26.78 -18.37
N LEU A 133 1.19 -27.31 -19.16
CA LEU A 133 0.49 -26.49 -20.13
C LEU A 133 -0.49 -25.56 -19.39
N THR A 134 -0.33 -24.28 -19.58
CA THR A 134 -1.13 -23.26 -18.89
C THR A 134 -1.71 -22.25 -19.88
N TRP A 135 -2.91 -21.75 -19.59
CA TRP A 135 -3.38 -20.48 -20.11
C TRP A 135 -2.72 -19.35 -19.34
N VAL A 136 -2.10 -18.42 -20.04
CA VAL A 136 -1.61 -17.15 -19.48
C VAL A 136 -2.73 -16.14 -19.63
N ILE A 137 -3.18 -15.63 -18.53
CA ILE A 137 -4.25 -14.61 -18.43
C ILE A 137 -3.61 -13.34 -17.88
N GLU A 138 -3.81 -12.23 -18.59
CA GLU A 138 -3.26 -10.94 -18.20
C GLU A 138 -4.36 -9.88 -18.20
N PHE A 139 -4.48 -9.13 -17.10
CA PHE A 139 -5.42 -8.02 -16.97
C PHE A 139 -4.96 -7.02 -15.90
N GLU A 140 -5.42 -5.77 -16.05
CA GLU A 140 -5.18 -4.69 -15.08
C GLU A 140 -6.45 -4.40 -14.30
N THR A 141 -6.29 -4.18 -12.98
CA THR A 141 -7.39 -3.84 -12.07
C THR A 141 -7.02 -2.65 -11.19
N PRO A 142 -7.98 -1.76 -10.86
CA PRO A 142 -7.77 -0.70 -9.88
C PRO A 142 -7.88 -1.20 -8.43
N ASP A 143 -8.70 -2.24 -8.19
CA ASP A 143 -8.95 -2.82 -6.89
C ASP A 143 -9.19 -4.35 -7.03
N PRO A 144 -8.35 -5.20 -6.39
CA PRO A 144 -7.03 -4.85 -5.87
C PRO A 144 -6.12 -4.32 -6.98
N LEU A 145 -5.31 -3.29 -6.69
CA LEU A 145 -4.42 -2.67 -7.66
C LEU A 145 -3.44 -3.69 -8.23
N GLY A 146 -3.44 -3.89 -9.55
CA GLY A 146 -2.56 -4.88 -10.18
C GLY A 146 -2.55 -4.87 -11.70
N ASP A 147 -1.36 -5.14 -12.25
CA ASP A 147 -1.15 -5.66 -13.61
C ASP A 147 -0.86 -7.15 -13.48
N TRP A 148 -1.92 -7.93 -13.50
CA TRP A 148 -1.90 -9.34 -13.12
C TRP A 148 -1.53 -10.24 -14.30
N ARG A 149 -0.65 -11.20 -14.02
CA ARG A 149 -0.39 -12.34 -14.91
C ARG A 149 -0.62 -13.63 -14.13
N LEU A 150 -1.58 -14.43 -14.57
CA LEU A 150 -1.90 -15.72 -13.97
C LEU A 150 -1.60 -16.85 -14.95
N PHE A 151 -1.07 -17.95 -14.42
CA PHE A 151 -0.83 -19.18 -15.15
C PHE A 151 -1.84 -20.23 -14.69
N VAL A 152 -2.92 -20.39 -15.44
CA VAL A 152 -4.01 -21.33 -15.14
C VAL A 152 -3.74 -22.65 -15.86
N ASP A 153 -3.58 -23.73 -15.12
CA ASP A 153 -3.37 -25.09 -15.69
C ASP A 153 -4.50 -25.43 -16.68
N ALA A 154 -4.12 -25.67 -17.92
CA ALA A 154 -5.07 -25.83 -19.03
C ALA A 154 -5.89 -27.14 -18.98
N VAL A 155 -5.65 -28.00 -17.99
CA VAL A 155 -6.39 -29.25 -17.76
C VAL A 155 -7.20 -29.19 -16.48
N THR A 156 -6.59 -28.75 -15.37
CA THR A 156 -7.18 -28.83 -14.03
C THR A 156 -7.82 -27.54 -13.55
N GLY A 157 -7.51 -26.40 -14.17
CA GLY A 157 -7.92 -25.07 -13.70
C GLY A 157 -7.16 -24.54 -12.49
N LYS A 158 -6.19 -25.28 -11.98
CA LYS A 158 -5.37 -24.79 -10.86
C LYS A 158 -4.54 -23.59 -11.28
N VAL A 159 -4.59 -22.49 -10.53
CA VAL A 159 -3.64 -21.38 -10.68
C VAL A 159 -2.27 -21.85 -10.19
N ARG A 160 -1.31 -21.93 -11.10
CA ARG A 160 0.04 -22.45 -10.84
C ARG A 160 1.03 -21.36 -10.45
N ALA A 161 0.84 -20.17 -10.97
CA ALA A 161 1.60 -18.99 -10.61
C ALA A 161 0.76 -17.74 -10.84
N LEU A 162 1.05 -16.70 -10.05
CA LEU A 162 0.46 -15.39 -10.11
C LEU A 162 1.59 -14.38 -9.95
N GLU A 163 1.61 -13.37 -10.81
CA GLU A 163 2.57 -12.26 -10.78
C GLU A 163 1.77 -10.94 -10.85
N ASN A 164 2.01 -10.01 -9.95
CA ASN A 164 1.67 -8.61 -10.15
C ASN A 164 2.88 -7.96 -10.85
N ARG A 165 2.65 -7.27 -11.97
CA ARG A 165 3.72 -6.71 -12.83
C ARG A 165 3.80 -5.20 -12.76
N ILE A 166 3.02 -4.56 -11.88
CA ILE A 166 3.08 -3.11 -11.70
C ILE A 166 4.53 -2.69 -11.46
N ILE A 167 4.91 -1.62 -12.09
CA ILE A 167 6.17 -0.91 -11.85
C ILE A 167 5.78 0.40 -11.20
N PHE A 168 6.15 0.54 -9.94
CA PHE A 168 6.04 1.78 -9.21
C PHE A 168 7.24 2.69 -9.52
N ASP A 169 7.01 3.99 -9.45
CA ASP A 169 8.04 5.02 -9.58
C ASP A 169 7.92 5.98 -8.38
N ASN A 170 8.94 6.77 -8.11
CA ASN A 170 8.87 7.80 -7.11
C ASN A 170 8.63 9.14 -7.79
N GLY A 171 7.80 9.95 -7.18
CA GLY A 171 7.51 11.31 -7.60
C GLY A 171 7.58 12.29 -6.44
N SER A 172 7.00 13.46 -6.63
CA SER A 172 6.86 14.46 -5.58
C SER A 172 5.59 15.27 -5.75
N GLY A 173 5.07 15.77 -4.62
CA GLY A 173 3.89 16.60 -4.55
C GLY A 173 4.00 17.71 -3.50
N MET A 174 3.10 18.68 -3.56
CA MET A 174 3.00 19.74 -2.55
C MET A 174 2.04 19.31 -1.45
N ILE A 175 2.47 19.46 -0.19
CA ILE A 175 1.68 19.10 1.00
C ILE A 175 1.78 20.15 2.09
N TRP A 176 0.88 20.06 3.08
CA TRP A 176 1.07 20.52 4.45
C TRP A 176 1.46 19.32 5.34
N ASP A 177 2.10 19.56 6.49
CA ASP A 177 2.36 18.54 7.51
C ASP A 177 2.58 19.20 8.89
N PRO A 178 1.72 18.93 9.90
CA PRO A 178 0.47 18.19 9.78
C PRO A 178 -0.65 19.04 9.15
N ASP A 179 -0.61 20.35 9.34
CA ASP A 179 -1.58 21.35 8.89
C ASP A 179 -0.93 22.74 8.89
N PRO A 180 -1.55 23.77 8.26
CA PRO A 180 -0.91 25.08 8.12
C PRO A 180 -0.88 25.91 9.41
N LEU A 181 -1.74 25.61 10.41
CA LEU A 181 -1.73 26.33 11.70
C LEU A 181 -0.59 25.81 12.57
N SER A 182 -0.46 24.51 12.67
CA SER A 182 0.58 23.86 13.47
C SER A 182 1.99 24.15 12.95
N SER A 183 2.19 24.18 11.64
CA SER A 183 3.49 24.53 11.04
C SER A 183 3.85 25.99 11.21
N ALA A 184 2.84 26.89 11.09
CA ALA A 184 3.05 28.34 11.25
C ALA A 184 3.04 28.83 12.71
N TYR A 185 2.68 28.00 13.68
CA TYR A 185 2.39 28.43 15.07
C TYR A 185 1.34 29.54 15.12
N SER A 186 0.26 29.40 14.35
CA SER A 186 -0.82 30.37 14.17
C SER A 186 -2.17 29.80 14.62
N GLU A 187 -3.14 30.71 14.84
CA GLU A 187 -4.50 30.37 15.23
C GLU A 187 -5.45 30.50 14.03
N TYR A 188 -6.51 29.70 13.99
CA TYR A 188 -7.59 29.92 13.02
C TYR A 188 -8.19 31.29 13.15
N GLY A 189 -8.20 32.05 12.07
CA GLY A 189 -8.69 33.47 12.07
C GLY A 189 -7.56 34.50 12.14
N ASP A 190 -6.31 34.10 12.34
CA ASP A 190 -5.19 35.00 12.16
C ASP A 190 -5.07 35.45 10.68
N ALA A 191 -4.36 36.54 10.44
CA ALA A 191 -4.28 37.15 9.11
C ALA A 191 -3.73 36.17 8.07
N GLY A 192 -4.59 35.68 7.20
CA GLY A 192 -4.24 34.70 6.15
C GLY A 192 -4.38 33.23 6.57
N PHE A 193 -4.80 32.94 7.79
CA PHE A 193 -5.03 31.60 8.31
C PHE A 193 -6.53 31.39 8.63
N SER A 194 -7.31 31.26 7.60
CA SER A 194 -8.73 30.91 7.66
C SER A 194 -9.10 30.18 6.38
N ASP A 195 -10.08 29.33 6.43
CA ASP A 195 -10.58 28.58 5.29
C ASP A 195 -10.93 29.50 4.10
N ASN A 196 -11.72 30.56 4.34
CA ASN A 196 -12.11 31.54 3.32
C ASN A 196 -12.77 30.88 2.09
N ASN A 197 -13.54 29.82 2.31
CA ASN A 197 -14.20 29.01 1.29
C ASN A 197 -13.20 28.54 0.20
N ASP A 198 -12.23 27.75 0.62
CA ASP A 198 -11.15 27.11 -0.14
C ASP A 198 -10.19 28.09 -0.82
N GLY A 199 -10.22 29.34 -0.36
CA GLY A 199 -9.43 30.41 -0.96
C GLY A 199 -7.96 30.37 -0.53
N ASP A 200 -7.06 30.41 -1.50
CA ASP A 200 -5.63 30.59 -1.27
C ASP A 200 -5.30 31.90 -0.57
N THR A 201 -4.30 31.85 0.30
CA THR A 201 -3.63 33.04 0.85
C THR A 201 -2.11 32.87 0.70
N ASP A 202 -1.37 33.99 0.76
CA ASP A 202 0.11 33.93 0.75
C ASP A 202 0.65 33.15 1.95
N GLN A 203 -0.07 33.21 3.10
CA GLN A 203 0.29 32.50 4.32
C GLN A 203 0.10 31.01 4.17
N LEU A 204 -1.09 30.54 3.80
CA LEU A 204 -1.38 29.13 3.58
C LEU A 204 -0.46 28.52 2.51
N ASN A 205 -0.26 29.26 1.41
CA ASN A 205 0.67 28.83 0.37
C ASN A 205 2.15 28.78 0.83
N GLY A 206 2.51 29.61 1.81
CA GLY A 206 3.84 29.64 2.42
C GLY A 206 4.17 28.42 3.27
N GLU A 207 3.16 27.76 3.81
CA GLU A 207 3.32 26.56 4.64
C GLU A 207 3.45 25.26 3.81
N ARG A 208 3.14 25.32 2.52
CA ARG A 208 3.30 24.14 1.64
C ARG A 208 4.78 23.89 1.34
N PHE A 209 5.13 22.61 1.30
CA PHE A 209 6.44 22.17 0.85
C PHE A 209 6.35 20.91 -0.03
N THR A 210 7.43 20.62 -0.75
CA THR A 210 7.52 19.44 -1.60
C THR A 210 7.89 18.22 -0.76
N ALA A 211 7.08 17.16 -0.85
CA ALA A 211 7.34 15.85 -0.27
C ALA A 211 7.50 14.77 -1.36
N ASP A 212 8.23 13.70 -1.02
CA ASP A 212 8.37 12.54 -1.89
C ASP A 212 7.08 11.72 -1.88
N LEU A 213 6.55 11.41 -3.06
CA LEU A 213 5.45 10.47 -3.26
C LEU A 213 6.06 9.14 -3.72
N LEU A 214 6.19 8.20 -2.79
CA LEU A 214 6.85 6.94 -3.05
C LEU A 214 5.90 5.96 -3.75
N ASP A 215 6.45 5.17 -4.67
CA ASP A 215 5.75 4.06 -5.34
C ASP A 215 4.44 4.44 -6.05
N ILE A 216 4.36 5.64 -6.64
CA ILE A 216 3.24 6.02 -7.53
C ILE A 216 3.25 5.18 -8.80
N THR A 217 2.08 4.93 -9.38
CA THR A 217 1.93 4.09 -10.57
C THR A 217 2.02 4.90 -11.87
N TYR A 218 2.83 4.41 -12.83
CA TYR A 218 2.78 4.90 -14.21
C TYR A 218 1.98 3.92 -15.07
N SER A 219 0.82 4.35 -15.54
CA SER A 219 -0.07 3.56 -16.38
C SER A 219 -0.84 4.43 -17.37
N GLY A 220 -1.12 3.89 -18.55
CA GLY A 220 -1.86 4.64 -19.58
C GLY A 220 -1.16 5.89 -20.13
N GLY A 221 0.14 6.08 -19.82
CA GLY A 221 0.92 7.25 -20.27
C GLY A 221 0.98 8.38 -19.23
N VAL A 222 0.38 8.23 -18.06
CA VAL A 222 0.37 9.21 -16.96
C VAL A 222 0.74 8.58 -15.63
N TYR A 223 1.20 9.38 -14.69
CA TYR A 223 1.38 9.03 -13.28
C TYR A 223 0.07 9.20 -12.53
N GLN A 224 -0.21 8.28 -11.62
CA GLN A 224 -1.44 8.19 -10.83
C GLN A 224 -1.09 7.99 -9.35
N LEU A 225 -1.91 8.52 -8.46
CA LEU A 225 -1.78 8.37 -7.01
C LEU A 225 -2.34 7.00 -6.56
N LEU A 226 -1.76 5.96 -7.12
CA LEU A 226 -2.04 4.55 -6.85
C LEU A 226 -0.74 3.87 -6.46
N GLY A 227 -0.64 3.40 -5.23
CA GLY A 227 0.55 2.81 -4.65
C GLY A 227 0.29 1.47 -3.97
N PRO A 228 1.29 0.87 -3.34
CA PRO A 228 1.14 -0.39 -2.62
C PRO A 228 0.27 -0.28 -1.36
N HIS A 229 0.09 0.92 -0.82
CA HIS A 229 -0.56 1.17 0.47
C HIS A 229 -1.79 2.07 0.37
N VAL A 230 -1.98 2.74 -0.77
CA VAL A 230 -3.11 3.66 -0.97
C VAL A 230 -3.53 3.69 -2.43
N SER A 231 -4.84 3.80 -2.64
CA SER A 231 -5.47 3.93 -3.94
C SER A 231 -6.42 5.13 -3.89
N VAL A 232 -5.95 6.29 -4.36
CA VAL A 232 -6.80 7.49 -4.45
C VAL A 232 -7.74 7.33 -5.62
N VAL A 233 -9.04 7.36 -5.36
CA VAL A 233 -10.11 7.06 -6.33
C VAL A 233 -11.34 7.92 -6.09
N ASP A 234 -12.11 8.21 -7.12
CA ASP A 234 -13.47 8.76 -7.05
C ASP A 234 -14.44 7.59 -6.79
N TRP A 235 -14.73 7.32 -5.53
CA TRP A 235 -15.48 6.16 -5.07
C TRP A 235 -16.87 6.50 -4.52
N ASP A 236 -16.99 7.60 -3.77
CA ASP A 236 -18.22 8.10 -3.17
C ASP A 236 -18.70 9.37 -3.87
N SER A 237 -19.80 9.95 -3.43
CA SER A 237 -20.37 11.18 -3.97
C SER A 237 -19.85 12.40 -3.17
N PRO A 238 -19.61 13.56 -3.82
CA PRO A 238 -19.81 13.89 -5.24
C PRO A 238 -18.71 13.29 -6.14
N THR A 239 -18.97 13.18 -7.44
CA THR A 239 -17.96 12.73 -8.40
C THR A 239 -16.95 13.84 -8.67
N VAL A 240 -15.72 13.66 -8.21
CA VAL A 240 -14.57 14.52 -8.47
C VAL A 240 -13.44 13.69 -9.08
N PRO A 241 -13.04 13.93 -10.34
CA PRO A 241 -12.00 13.11 -10.97
C PRO A 241 -10.65 13.27 -10.29
N VAL A 242 -10.04 12.17 -9.87
CA VAL A 242 -8.69 12.13 -9.30
C VAL A 242 -7.66 12.65 -10.29
N VAL A 243 -6.72 13.45 -9.82
CA VAL A 243 -5.67 14.03 -10.66
C VAL A 243 -4.67 13.00 -11.16
N THR A 244 -4.11 13.30 -12.33
CA THR A 244 -3.00 12.54 -12.93
C THR A 244 -1.92 13.50 -13.42
N SER A 245 -0.70 13.03 -13.62
CA SER A 245 0.41 13.86 -14.09
C SER A 245 1.18 13.22 -15.25
N ASP A 246 1.66 14.03 -16.18
CA ASP A 246 2.57 13.60 -17.27
C ASP A 246 4.01 13.33 -16.75
N THR A 247 4.34 13.83 -15.57
CA THR A 247 5.66 13.65 -14.93
C THR A 247 5.51 13.20 -13.48
N PRO A 248 6.45 12.44 -12.92
CA PRO A 248 6.35 11.97 -11.54
C PRO A 248 6.33 13.13 -10.52
N ASP A 249 6.94 14.26 -10.84
CA ASP A 249 7.04 15.44 -9.97
C ASP A 249 5.98 16.52 -10.29
N GLY A 250 4.91 16.14 -10.99
CA GLY A 250 3.91 17.09 -11.47
C GLY A 250 2.69 17.28 -10.55
N PHE A 251 2.68 16.70 -9.36
CA PHE A 251 1.58 16.80 -8.39
C PHE A 251 1.73 18.07 -7.51
N VAL A 252 1.66 19.23 -8.17
CA VAL A 252 1.91 20.55 -7.58
C VAL A 252 0.61 21.36 -7.62
N TYR A 253 -0.15 21.31 -6.56
CA TYR A 253 -1.46 21.94 -6.42
C TYR A 253 -1.50 22.92 -5.26
N THR A 254 -2.47 23.83 -5.27
CA THR A 254 -2.86 24.67 -4.14
C THR A 254 -4.21 24.16 -3.63
N ARG A 255 -4.61 24.57 -2.44
CA ARG A 255 -5.88 24.15 -1.85
C ARG A 255 -7.14 24.53 -2.66
N THR A 256 -7.04 25.45 -3.62
CA THR A 256 -8.14 25.75 -4.56
C THR A 256 -8.29 24.73 -5.68
N GLU A 257 -7.47 23.72 -5.71
CA GLU A 257 -7.41 22.69 -6.75
C GLU A 257 -7.56 21.31 -6.09
N SER A 258 -8.56 20.54 -6.49
CA SER A 258 -8.86 19.20 -5.92
C SER A 258 -7.67 18.22 -5.87
N GLY A 259 -6.64 18.46 -6.64
CA GLY A 259 -5.42 17.66 -6.58
C GLY A 259 -4.59 17.85 -5.32
N PHE A 260 -4.88 18.87 -4.50
CA PHE A 260 -4.16 19.11 -3.27
C PHE A 260 -4.51 18.03 -2.21
N GLU A 261 -5.79 17.78 -2.01
CA GLU A 261 -6.33 16.75 -1.12
C GLU A 261 -5.97 15.34 -1.61
N ASP A 262 -6.02 15.12 -2.93
CA ASP A 262 -5.56 13.85 -3.53
C ASP A 262 -4.12 13.53 -3.12
N VAL A 263 -3.23 14.54 -3.17
CA VAL A 263 -1.82 14.39 -2.81
C VAL A 263 -1.63 14.16 -1.32
N LEU A 264 -2.35 14.91 -0.47
CA LEU A 264 -2.27 14.78 0.98
C LEU A 264 -2.71 13.38 1.44
N VAL A 265 -3.85 12.89 0.95
CA VAL A 265 -4.33 11.54 1.28
C VAL A 265 -3.35 10.46 0.82
N TYR A 266 -2.80 10.57 -0.40
CA TYR A 266 -1.78 9.63 -0.85
C TYR A 266 -0.57 9.63 0.08
N TYR A 267 -0.03 10.82 0.38
CA TYR A 267 1.18 10.97 1.18
C TYR A 267 1.01 10.41 2.59
N PHE A 268 -0.04 10.83 3.32
CA PHE A 268 -0.20 10.47 4.73
C PHE A 268 -0.50 8.99 4.93
N ILE A 269 -1.30 8.36 4.08
CA ILE A 269 -1.58 6.93 4.19
C ILE A 269 -0.34 6.11 3.84
N ASP A 270 0.35 6.42 2.74
CA ASP A 270 1.57 5.68 2.35
C ASP A 270 2.68 5.82 3.40
N MET A 271 2.93 7.03 3.88
CA MET A 271 3.93 7.31 4.91
C MET A 271 3.61 6.57 6.22
N THR A 272 2.35 6.63 6.66
CA THR A 272 1.91 5.96 7.90
C THR A 272 2.02 4.45 7.78
N GLN A 273 1.63 3.86 6.66
CA GLN A 273 1.77 2.42 6.46
C GLN A 273 3.22 1.97 6.46
N ARG A 274 4.12 2.75 5.89
CA ARG A 274 5.57 2.48 5.97
C ARG A 274 6.09 2.58 7.40
N TYR A 275 5.58 3.52 8.18
CA TYR A 275 5.92 3.64 9.61
C TYR A 275 5.44 2.42 10.40
N ILE A 276 4.22 1.95 10.18
CA ILE A 276 3.67 0.73 10.79
C ILE A 276 4.59 -0.48 10.52
N GLN A 277 5.03 -0.65 9.28
CA GLN A 277 5.98 -1.71 8.91
C GLN A 277 7.35 -1.51 9.56
N LEU A 278 7.84 -0.27 9.63
CA LEU A 278 9.13 0.05 10.28
C LEU A 278 9.16 -0.34 11.76
N ILE A 279 8.06 -0.16 12.48
CA ILE A 279 7.94 -0.57 13.88
C ILE A 279 7.58 -2.06 14.06
N GLY A 280 7.56 -2.84 12.97
CA GLY A 280 7.53 -4.31 12.98
C GLY A 280 6.18 -4.96 12.69
N PHE A 281 5.21 -4.23 12.14
CA PHE A 281 3.86 -4.74 11.83
C PHE A 281 3.63 -4.87 10.31
N ASP A 282 4.33 -5.81 9.68
CA ASP A 282 4.29 -6.01 8.21
C ASP A 282 2.93 -6.47 7.67
N ASN A 283 2.02 -6.95 8.52
CA ASN A 283 0.74 -7.53 8.13
C ASN A 283 -0.49 -6.73 8.62
N VAL A 284 -0.30 -5.52 9.12
CA VAL A 284 -1.40 -4.64 9.54
C VAL A 284 -1.78 -3.75 8.40
N ASN A 285 -3.01 -3.86 7.91
CA ASN A 285 -3.58 -3.11 6.78
C ASN A 285 -2.60 -2.91 5.60
N ASN A 286 -1.79 -3.93 5.29
CA ASN A 286 -0.74 -3.85 4.28
C ASN A 286 -1.29 -4.17 2.89
N GLU A 287 -2.23 -3.36 2.44
CA GLU A 287 -2.86 -3.38 1.13
C GLU A 287 -3.22 -1.95 0.69
N PRO A 288 -3.52 -1.72 -0.60
CA PRO A 288 -3.90 -0.39 -1.06
C PRO A 288 -5.24 0.05 -0.48
N GLN A 289 -5.24 0.93 0.52
CA GLN A 289 -6.45 1.50 1.09
C GLN A 289 -7.22 2.30 0.04
N THR A 290 -8.46 1.94 -0.22
CA THR A 290 -9.38 2.71 -1.09
C THR A 290 -9.72 4.03 -0.41
N SER A 291 -9.41 5.14 -1.06
CA SER A 291 -9.45 6.48 -0.46
C SER A 291 -10.04 7.50 -1.43
N ASP A 292 -11.11 8.18 -1.01
CA ASP A 292 -11.79 9.23 -1.77
C ASP A 292 -11.70 10.57 -1.03
N PRO A 293 -10.79 11.47 -1.42
CA PRO A 293 -10.60 12.77 -0.77
C PRO A 293 -11.78 13.73 -0.88
N HIS A 294 -12.73 13.47 -1.79
CA HIS A 294 -13.83 14.36 -2.15
C HIS A 294 -15.20 13.70 -2.00
N GLY A 295 -15.31 12.71 -1.10
CA GLY A 295 -16.52 11.92 -0.89
C GLY A 295 -17.45 12.47 0.17
N ALA A 296 -17.99 11.59 1.00
CA ALA A 296 -18.90 11.86 2.13
C ALA A 296 -20.09 12.79 1.78
N ASN A 297 -20.51 12.81 0.52
CA ASN A 297 -21.53 13.72 -0.05
C ASN A 297 -21.18 15.22 0.12
N GLY A 298 -19.89 15.58 0.22
CA GLY A 298 -19.42 16.93 0.48
C GLY A 298 -19.85 17.47 1.86
N ALA A 299 -20.00 16.59 2.83
CA ALA A 299 -20.36 16.97 4.20
C ALA A 299 -19.14 17.51 4.97
N ASP A 300 -19.37 18.22 6.07
CA ASP A 300 -18.37 18.57 7.08
C ASP A 300 -18.20 17.34 8.00
N ASN A 301 -17.62 16.26 7.46
CA ASN A 301 -17.41 14.99 8.15
C ASN A 301 -16.72 13.96 7.23
N SER A 302 -15.98 13.01 7.82
CA SER A 302 -15.32 11.91 7.13
C SER A 302 -15.76 10.55 7.68
N TYR A 303 -15.55 9.48 6.91
CA TYR A 303 -16.00 8.15 7.29
C TYR A 303 -15.09 7.06 6.76
N TYR A 304 -14.75 6.09 7.60
CA TYR A 304 -14.32 4.76 7.18
C TYR A 304 -15.54 3.83 7.02
N PHE A 305 -15.61 3.12 5.92
CA PHE A 305 -16.70 2.18 5.56
C PHE A 305 -16.23 0.72 5.69
N PRO A 306 -16.47 0.03 6.82
CA PRO A 306 -15.97 -1.35 7.03
C PRO A 306 -16.44 -2.37 6.00
N GLY A 307 -17.62 -2.14 5.38
CA GLY A 307 -18.20 -3.07 4.42
C GLY A 307 -17.54 -3.07 3.04
N SER A 308 -16.87 -1.99 2.68
CA SER A 308 -16.19 -1.78 1.40
C SER A 308 -14.68 -1.54 1.59
N ASP A 309 -14.22 -1.46 2.82
CA ASP A 309 -12.85 -1.12 3.18
C ASP A 309 -12.37 0.15 2.48
N ALA A 310 -13.16 1.21 2.62
CA ALA A 310 -12.93 2.48 1.94
C ALA A 310 -13.07 3.64 2.91
N ILE A 311 -12.33 4.72 2.65
CA ILE A 311 -12.41 5.97 3.38
C ILE A 311 -12.89 7.06 2.42
N ALA A 312 -13.78 7.93 2.90
CA ALA A 312 -14.22 9.11 2.18
C ALA A 312 -14.17 10.34 3.10
N TRP A 313 -13.53 11.40 2.61
CA TRP A 313 -13.44 12.70 3.28
C TRP A 313 -14.39 13.68 2.63
N GLY A 314 -14.98 14.58 3.43
CA GLY A 314 -15.89 15.60 2.94
C GLY A 314 -15.23 16.97 2.77
N GLU A 315 -15.93 17.86 2.08
CA GLU A 315 -15.44 19.20 1.70
C GLU A 315 -16.24 20.32 2.41
N GLY A 316 -16.91 19.99 3.52
CA GLY A 316 -17.72 20.97 4.27
C GLY A 316 -16.92 21.64 5.38
N GLY A 317 -17.13 22.91 5.60
CA GLY A 317 -16.38 23.61 6.64
C GLY A 317 -14.98 23.98 6.19
N VAL A 318 -13.97 23.33 6.71
CA VAL A 318 -12.64 23.15 6.12
C VAL A 318 -12.69 21.77 5.44
N ASP A 319 -12.01 21.61 4.33
CA ASP A 319 -11.96 20.32 3.67
C ASP A 319 -11.19 19.32 4.53
N ASP A 320 -11.87 18.24 4.94
CA ASP A 320 -11.35 17.25 5.91
C ASP A 320 -10.00 16.64 5.47
N ALA A 321 -9.81 16.42 4.16
CA ALA A 321 -8.57 15.88 3.59
C ALA A 321 -7.41 16.90 3.52
N GLU A 322 -7.58 18.13 3.97
CA GLU A 322 -6.51 19.12 4.13
C GLU A 322 -5.82 19.04 5.51
N ASP A 323 -6.39 18.31 6.47
CA ASP A 323 -5.83 18.13 7.80
C ASP A 323 -5.28 16.70 7.96
N ALA A 324 -3.97 16.58 8.21
CA ALA A 324 -3.34 15.29 8.44
C ALA A 324 -3.99 14.51 9.58
N ASP A 325 -4.45 15.20 10.62
CA ASP A 325 -5.06 14.55 11.77
C ASP A 325 -6.37 13.86 11.38
N VAL A 326 -7.18 14.45 10.48
CA VAL A 326 -8.40 13.81 9.96
C VAL A 326 -8.05 12.62 9.07
N ILE A 327 -7.07 12.77 8.18
CA ILE A 327 -6.62 11.66 7.30
C ILE A 327 -6.16 10.48 8.14
N LEU A 328 -5.34 10.71 9.16
CA LEU A 328 -4.75 9.68 10.01
C LEU A 328 -5.76 9.08 10.99
N HIS A 329 -6.74 9.86 11.43
CA HIS A 329 -7.85 9.38 12.26
C HIS A 329 -8.69 8.34 11.50
N GLU A 330 -9.14 8.67 10.30
CA GLU A 330 -9.94 7.76 9.46
C GLU A 330 -9.13 6.52 9.04
N TYR A 331 -7.84 6.70 8.73
CA TYR A 331 -6.96 5.56 8.47
C TYR A 331 -6.76 4.70 9.72
N GLY A 332 -6.81 5.28 10.91
CA GLY A 332 -6.83 4.57 12.19
C GLY A 332 -7.98 3.57 12.29
N HIS A 333 -9.17 3.94 11.81
CA HIS A 333 -10.31 3.00 11.76
C HIS A 333 -10.04 1.82 10.83
N ALA A 334 -9.41 2.03 9.67
CA ALA A 334 -9.03 0.95 8.76
C ALA A 334 -8.01 -0.01 9.41
N ILE A 335 -6.95 0.54 10.03
CA ILE A 335 -5.95 -0.22 10.80
C ILE A 335 -6.61 -1.08 11.86
N GLN A 336 -7.51 -0.49 12.66
CA GLN A 336 -8.19 -1.21 13.74
C GLN A 336 -9.13 -2.28 13.21
N HIS A 337 -9.86 -2.02 12.13
CA HIS A 337 -10.78 -2.98 11.52
C HIS A 337 -10.05 -4.21 10.95
N ASP A 338 -8.88 -4.02 10.34
CA ASP A 338 -8.03 -5.12 9.87
C ASP A 338 -7.60 -6.02 11.03
N GLN A 339 -7.19 -5.42 12.16
CA GLN A 339 -6.71 -6.15 13.34
C GLN A 339 -7.85 -6.77 14.17
N VAL A 340 -9.00 -6.10 14.29
CA VAL A 340 -10.13 -6.53 15.12
C VAL A 340 -11.43 -6.46 14.32
N PRO A 341 -11.73 -7.44 13.49
CA PRO A 341 -12.95 -7.46 12.68
C PRO A 341 -14.21 -7.48 13.57
N ASN A 342 -15.28 -6.87 13.08
CA ASN A 342 -16.55 -6.65 13.78
C ASN A 342 -16.47 -5.70 14.98
N TRP A 343 -15.55 -4.76 14.96
CA TRP A 343 -15.48 -3.65 15.90
C TRP A 343 -16.78 -2.83 15.82
N GLY A 344 -17.33 -2.40 16.96
CA GLY A 344 -18.69 -1.86 17.00
C GLY A 344 -18.85 -0.62 17.88
N GLY A 345 -20.07 -0.37 18.31
CA GLY A 345 -20.42 0.75 19.18
C GLY A 345 -20.09 0.50 20.66
N GLY A 346 -20.42 1.44 21.54
CA GLY A 346 -20.13 1.33 22.97
C GLY A 346 -18.65 1.53 23.30
N HIS A 347 -18.07 0.69 24.12
CA HIS A 347 -16.63 0.78 24.46
C HIS A 347 -15.74 0.60 23.26
N GLU A 348 -16.09 -0.33 22.38
CA GLU A 348 -15.31 -0.59 21.16
C GLU A 348 -15.29 0.64 20.24
N GLY A 349 -16.46 1.22 19.93
CA GLY A 349 -16.55 2.42 19.13
C GLY A 349 -15.79 3.60 19.76
N ALA A 350 -15.90 3.77 21.07
CA ALA A 350 -15.16 4.83 21.77
C ALA A 350 -13.63 4.59 21.73
N MET A 351 -13.17 3.34 21.84
CA MET A 351 -11.74 3.03 21.66
C MET A 351 -11.29 3.22 20.20
N GLY A 352 -12.16 3.01 19.23
CA GLY A 352 -11.90 3.30 17.82
C GLY A 352 -11.65 4.78 17.58
N GLU A 353 -12.56 5.63 18.06
CA GLU A 353 -12.41 7.09 18.01
C GLU A 353 -11.14 7.55 18.72
N GLY A 354 -10.93 7.08 19.95
CA GLY A 354 -9.77 7.46 20.73
C GLY A 354 -8.45 6.95 20.18
N PHE A 355 -8.45 5.83 19.46
CA PHE A 355 -7.28 5.35 18.73
C PHE A 355 -6.96 6.25 17.54
N GLY A 356 -7.96 6.62 16.74
CA GLY A 356 -7.79 7.55 15.63
C GLY A 356 -7.20 8.90 16.09
N ASP A 357 -7.76 9.49 17.15
CA ASP A 357 -7.25 10.71 17.75
C ASP A 357 -5.80 10.57 18.24
N TYR A 358 -5.51 9.49 18.99
CA TYR A 358 -4.16 9.20 19.47
C TYR A 358 -3.16 9.03 18.32
N TRP A 359 -3.55 8.29 17.29
CA TRP A 359 -2.69 7.97 16.15
C TRP A 359 -2.32 9.23 15.35
N ALA A 360 -3.29 10.11 15.13
CA ALA A 360 -3.10 11.42 14.54
C ALA A 360 -2.14 12.28 15.38
N GLY A 361 -2.45 12.47 16.67
CA GLY A 361 -1.61 13.27 17.56
C GLY A 361 -0.19 12.73 17.73
N SER A 362 -0.02 11.39 17.71
CA SER A 362 1.30 10.75 17.75
C SER A 362 2.16 11.14 16.55
N HIS A 363 1.56 11.30 15.35
CA HIS A 363 2.27 11.84 14.20
C HIS A 363 2.55 13.33 14.36
N SER A 364 1.53 14.13 14.59
CA SER A 364 1.58 15.60 14.57
C SER A 364 2.57 16.17 15.57
N LEU A 365 2.69 15.55 16.75
CA LEU A 365 3.71 15.93 17.75
C LEU A 365 5.15 15.77 17.24
N THR A 366 5.41 14.92 16.25
CA THR A 366 6.77 14.79 15.68
C THR A 366 7.15 15.98 14.81
N ILE A 367 6.17 16.75 14.35
CA ILE A 367 6.33 17.88 13.42
C ILE A 367 6.24 19.20 14.19
N SER A 368 5.22 19.36 15.05
CA SER A 368 4.97 20.60 15.77
C SER A 368 4.49 20.34 17.20
N ASP A 369 4.92 21.18 18.16
CA ASP A 369 4.42 21.20 19.53
C ASP A 369 3.36 22.28 19.74
N HIS A 370 2.93 22.97 18.67
CA HIS A 370 1.85 23.96 18.72
C HIS A 370 0.52 23.25 19.02
N HIS A 371 -0.09 23.58 20.13
CA HIS A 371 -1.30 22.91 20.62
C HIS A 371 -1.21 21.36 20.60
N SER A 372 -0.09 20.82 21.02
CA SER A 372 0.20 19.38 20.95
C SER A 372 -0.80 18.48 21.68
N ASN A 373 -1.71 19.06 22.48
CA ASN A 373 -2.83 18.37 23.10
C ASN A 373 -4.14 18.47 22.31
N TRP A 374 -4.16 19.11 21.13
CA TRP A 374 -5.29 19.14 20.22
C TRP A 374 -5.10 18.12 19.10
N VAL A 375 -6.20 17.70 18.52
CA VAL A 375 -6.26 17.04 17.21
C VAL A 375 -7.19 17.83 16.31
N PHE A 376 -6.94 17.78 15.00
CA PHE A 376 -7.70 18.53 14.00
C PHE A 376 -7.50 20.05 14.15
N ASN A 377 -6.25 20.50 14.19
CA ASN A 377 -5.94 21.92 14.41
C ASN A 377 -6.45 22.82 13.28
N TRP A 378 -6.46 22.35 12.05
CA TRP A 378 -6.97 23.09 10.90
C TRP A 378 -8.48 22.90 10.69
N ASP A 379 -8.95 21.66 10.65
CA ASP A 379 -10.36 21.34 10.43
C ASP A 379 -11.22 21.58 11.65
N GLY A 380 -10.74 21.34 12.86
CA GLY A 380 -11.42 21.62 14.14
C GLY A 380 -10.95 22.91 14.79
N HIS A 381 -11.36 23.14 16.06
CA HIS A 381 -10.99 24.30 16.87
C HIS A 381 -11.27 25.66 16.21
N ASN A 382 -12.27 25.71 15.35
CA ASN A 382 -12.66 26.83 14.51
C ASN A 382 -14.18 27.11 14.60
N PRO A 383 -14.75 28.07 13.84
CA PRO A 383 -16.18 28.36 13.88
C PRO A 383 -17.09 27.22 13.38
N PHE A 384 -16.59 26.22 12.66
CA PHE A 384 -17.39 25.13 12.15
C PHE A 384 -17.58 24.03 13.20
N TRP A 385 -16.54 23.63 13.91
CA TRP A 385 -16.64 22.73 15.07
C TRP A 385 -15.50 22.90 16.08
N SER A 386 -15.70 22.35 17.30
CA SER A 386 -14.83 22.60 18.44
C SER A 386 -13.54 21.79 18.48
N GLY A 387 -13.36 20.85 17.55
CA GLY A 387 -12.25 19.91 17.60
C GLY A 387 -12.31 18.96 18.81
N ARG A 388 -11.24 18.18 19.01
CA ARG A 388 -11.06 17.26 20.14
C ARG A 388 -9.70 17.47 20.81
N ILE A 389 -9.57 16.99 22.06
CA ILE A 389 -8.35 17.14 22.85
C ILE A 389 -7.84 15.79 23.35
N LEU A 390 -6.51 15.65 23.42
CA LEU A 390 -5.82 14.44 23.88
C LEU A 390 -5.56 14.44 25.40
N ASP A 391 -5.73 15.55 26.08
CA ASP A 391 -5.50 15.71 27.52
C ASP A 391 -6.80 15.88 28.33
N ALA A 392 -7.90 15.31 27.84
CA ALA A 392 -9.18 15.37 28.53
C ALA A 392 -9.07 14.79 29.95
N ASN A 393 -9.45 15.61 30.96
CA ASN A 393 -9.44 15.15 32.34
C ASN A 393 -10.67 14.27 32.63
N TYR A 394 -10.72 13.12 31.97
CA TYR A 394 -11.77 12.13 32.09
C TYR A 394 -11.30 10.94 32.92
N HIS A 395 -12.26 10.22 33.52
CA HIS A 395 -11.98 9.06 34.37
C HIS A 395 -12.93 7.90 34.03
N TYR A 396 -12.37 6.70 33.97
CA TYR A 396 -13.12 5.48 33.75
C TYR A 396 -13.63 4.92 35.13
N PRO A 397 -14.87 4.42 35.22
CA PRO A 397 -15.84 4.28 34.12
C PRO A 397 -16.80 5.47 33.96
N GLU A 398 -16.64 6.55 34.72
CA GLU A 398 -17.60 7.65 34.81
C GLU A 398 -17.86 8.34 33.46
N ASN A 399 -16.80 8.51 32.66
CA ASN A 399 -16.87 9.18 31.35
C ASN A 399 -17.00 8.21 30.16
N ALA A 400 -17.14 6.89 30.40
CA ALA A 400 -17.22 5.90 29.35
C ALA A 400 -18.63 5.65 28.77
N ASN A 401 -19.63 6.43 29.20
CA ASN A 401 -21.05 6.23 28.86
C ASN A 401 -21.63 7.37 27.98
N GLY A 402 -20.79 8.19 27.38
CA GLY A 402 -21.15 9.21 26.40
C GLY A 402 -21.36 8.65 24.98
N GLY A 403 -21.45 9.53 23.99
CA GLY A 403 -21.30 9.15 22.58
C GLY A 403 -19.91 8.59 22.33
N VAL A 404 -19.72 7.85 21.24
CA VAL A 404 -18.42 7.22 20.94
C VAL A 404 -17.28 8.24 20.83
N HIS A 405 -17.54 9.38 20.22
CA HIS A 405 -16.57 10.48 20.09
C HIS A 405 -16.22 11.11 21.46
N ASP A 406 -17.23 11.41 22.30
CA ASP A 406 -16.99 11.98 23.63
C ASP A 406 -16.23 11.01 24.52
N SER A 407 -16.65 9.73 24.56
CA SER A 407 -15.99 8.68 25.34
C SER A 407 -14.65 8.28 24.76
N GLY A 408 -14.43 8.51 23.45
CA GLY A 408 -13.16 8.31 22.75
C GLY A 408 -12.04 9.15 23.33
N GLN A 409 -12.33 10.40 23.70
CA GLN A 409 -11.36 11.30 24.33
C GLN A 409 -10.85 10.78 25.69
N LEU A 410 -11.62 9.94 26.38
CA LEU A 410 -11.12 9.24 27.58
C LEU A 410 -10.02 8.24 27.22
N TRP A 411 -10.21 7.48 26.12
CA TRP A 411 -9.24 6.49 25.68
C TRP A 411 -7.99 7.13 25.11
N SER A 412 -8.14 8.15 24.23
CA SER A 412 -7.00 8.89 23.67
C SER A 412 -6.18 9.58 24.75
N ALA A 413 -6.82 10.20 25.77
CA ALA A 413 -6.12 10.85 26.87
C ALA A 413 -5.27 9.85 27.69
N GLY A 414 -5.80 8.66 28.01
CA GLY A 414 -5.03 7.65 28.72
C GLY A 414 -3.85 7.10 27.92
N LEU A 415 -3.97 6.97 26.59
CA LEU A 415 -2.85 6.65 25.71
C LEU A 415 -1.84 7.79 25.61
N TRP A 416 -2.34 9.03 25.56
CA TRP A 416 -1.52 10.24 25.45
C TRP A 416 -0.67 10.49 26.70
N ASP A 417 -1.21 10.24 27.89
CA ASP A 417 -0.46 10.32 29.13
C ASP A 417 0.74 9.35 29.12
N CYS A 418 0.53 8.15 28.60
CA CYS A 418 1.62 7.18 28.42
C CYS A 418 2.63 7.64 27.36
N HIS A 419 2.15 8.20 26.24
CA HIS A 419 2.97 8.68 25.12
C HIS A 419 3.91 9.82 25.54
N LEU A 420 3.44 10.71 26.39
CA LEU A 420 4.22 11.86 26.87
C LEU A 420 5.24 11.49 27.99
N ASP A 421 5.19 10.28 28.53
CA ASP A 421 6.16 9.86 29.55
C ASP A 421 7.56 9.70 28.94
N PRO A 422 8.57 10.39 29.47
CA PRO A 422 9.93 10.33 28.92
C PRO A 422 10.61 8.97 29.02
N GLY A 423 10.00 8.02 29.74
CA GLY A 423 10.46 6.63 29.86
C GLY A 423 10.02 5.73 28.70
N LEU A 424 9.17 6.23 27.79
CA LEU A 424 8.64 5.46 26.66
C LEU A 424 8.83 6.23 25.33
N SER A 425 9.42 5.60 24.32
CA SER A 425 9.51 6.25 23.01
C SER A 425 8.19 6.14 22.26
N ARG A 426 7.97 7.07 21.29
CA ARG A 426 6.84 7.04 20.38
C ARG A 426 6.67 5.67 19.75
N GLU A 427 7.72 5.15 19.13
CA GLU A 427 7.70 3.88 18.40
C GLU A 427 7.29 2.71 19.31
N ASN A 428 7.74 2.72 20.56
CA ASN A 428 7.37 1.68 21.52
C ASN A 428 5.91 1.82 21.96
N MET A 429 5.42 3.04 22.20
CA MET A 429 4.01 3.24 22.56
C MET A 429 3.08 2.87 21.41
N ASP A 430 3.38 3.35 20.17
CA ASP A 430 2.60 3.01 18.99
C ASP A 430 2.62 1.48 18.74
N ALA A 431 3.75 0.82 18.93
CA ALA A 431 3.85 -0.64 18.83
C ALA A 431 3.01 -1.36 19.90
N LEU A 432 2.97 -0.85 21.14
CA LEU A 432 2.12 -1.42 22.20
C LEU A 432 0.64 -1.28 21.87
N VAL A 433 0.22 -0.14 21.31
CA VAL A 433 -1.17 0.10 20.91
C VAL A 433 -1.57 -0.83 19.75
N LEU A 434 -0.73 -0.97 18.73
CA LEU A 434 -1.00 -1.90 17.61
C LEU A 434 -0.99 -3.36 18.11
N GLN A 435 -0.06 -3.75 18.97
CA GLN A 435 -0.03 -5.09 19.54
C GLN A 435 -1.26 -5.40 20.39
N ASN A 436 -1.77 -4.41 21.13
CA ASN A 436 -3.01 -4.54 21.90
C ASN A 436 -4.19 -4.95 21.04
N HIS A 437 -4.36 -4.40 19.85
CA HIS A 437 -5.48 -4.74 18.96
C HIS A 437 -5.50 -6.23 18.61
N PHE A 438 -4.35 -6.89 18.45
CA PHE A 438 -4.30 -8.35 18.26
C PHE A 438 -4.69 -9.17 19.51
N MET A 439 -4.66 -8.56 20.69
CA MET A 439 -4.88 -9.24 21.97
C MET A 439 -6.29 -9.09 22.50
N ILE A 440 -7.09 -8.17 21.92
CA ILE A 440 -8.47 -7.91 22.33
C ILE A 440 -9.47 -8.41 21.27
N GLY A 441 -10.72 -8.56 21.68
CA GLY A 441 -11.82 -8.94 20.76
C GLY A 441 -12.87 -7.86 20.69
N SER A 442 -13.83 -8.05 19.79
CA SER A 442 -14.92 -7.10 19.52
C SER A 442 -15.94 -6.90 20.68
N SER A 443 -15.60 -7.29 21.88
CA SER A 443 -16.39 -7.04 23.10
C SER A 443 -15.54 -6.55 24.26
N ALA A 444 -14.32 -6.07 23.95
CA ALA A 444 -13.39 -5.59 24.96
C ALA A 444 -13.87 -4.26 25.57
N THR A 445 -13.61 -4.10 26.86
CA THR A 445 -13.74 -2.81 27.52
C THR A 445 -12.41 -2.05 27.47
N MET A 446 -12.44 -0.74 27.78
CA MET A 446 -11.20 0.06 27.91
C MET A 446 -10.28 -0.54 28.99
N ALA A 447 -10.84 -1.14 30.05
CA ALA A 447 -10.06 -1.84 31.08
C ALA A 447 -9.36 -3.09 30.52
N ASP A 448 -10.04 -3.87 29.66
CA ASP A 448 -9.43 -5.03 29.00
C ASP A 448 -8.30 -4.60 28.05
N ALA A 449 -8.49 -3.51 27.32
CA ALA A 449 -7.49 -2.98 26.40
C ALA A 449 -6.27 -2.42 27.15
N ALA A 450 -6.45 -1.68 28.23
CA ALA A 450 -5.34 -1.20 29.07
C ALA A 450 -4.54 -2.37 29.67
N ALA A 451 -5.23 -3.42 30.12
CA ALA A 451 -4.58 -4.65 30.60
C ALA A 451 -3.79 -5.36 29.50
N ALA A 452 -4.32 -5.37 28.28
CA ALA A 452 -3.64 -5.96 27.12
C ALA A 452 -2.39 -5.15 26.71
N ILE A 453 -2.39 -3.81 26.78
CA ILE A 453 -1.19 -2.98 26.56
C ILE A 453 -0.11 -3.30 27.59
N ILE A 454 -0.45 -3.44 28.88
CA ILE A 454 0.50 -3.85 29.92
C ILE A 454 1.07 -5.25 29.62
N GLN A 455 0.23 -6.18 29.18
CA GLN A 455 0.71 -7.52 28.81
C GLN A 455 1.59 -7.49 27.54
N ALA A 456 1.27 -6.63 26.58
CA ALA A 456 2.09 -6.43 25.40
C ALA A 456 3.51 -5.93 25.77
N ASP A 457 3.63 -5.01 26.73
CA ASP A 457 4.93 -4.57 27.25
C ASP A 457 5.74 -5.73 27.88
N ILE A 458 5.08 -6.59 28.62
CA ILE A 458 5.73 -7.78 29.20
C ILE A 458 6.27 -8.69 28.09
N ASP A 459 5.47 -8.92 27.07
CA ASP A 459 5.78 -9.87 25.99
C ASP A 459 6.81 -9.30 25.01
N MET A 460 6.74 -8.02 24.66
CA MET A 460 7.60 -7.37 23.67
C MET A 460 8.87 -6.79 24.28
N PHE A 461 8.76 -6.16 25.46
CA PHE A 461 9.84 -5.37 26.07
C PHE A 461 10.30 -5.91 27.44
N GLY A 462 9.78 -7.08 27.86
CA GLY A 462 10.20 -7.72 29.12
C GLY A 462 9.80 -6.94 30.35
N ALA A 463 8.67 -6.23 30.32
CA ALA A 463 8.13 -5.38 31.38
C ALA A 463 8.95 -4.10 31.64
N GLU A 464 9.64 -3.58 30.66
CA GLU A 464 10.47 -2.38 30.79
C GLU A 464 9.64 -1.16 31.22
N HIS A 465 8.44 -1.02 30.65
CA HIS A 465 7.55 0.13 30.87
C HIS A 465 6.39 -0.18 31.85
N TYR A 466 6.33 -1.38 32.40
CA TYR A 466 5.24 -1.89 33.24
C TYR A 466 4.77 -0.91 34.33
N ASN A 467 5.70 -0.37 35.11
CA ASN A 467 5.36 0.50 36.24
C ASN A 467 4.79 1.85 35.79
N MET A 468 5.27 2.36 34.70
CA MET A 468 4.80 3.62 34.09
C MET A 468 3.39 3.43 33.51
N LEU A 469 3.17 2.42 32.64
CA LEU A 469 1.86 2.08 32.08
C LEU A 469 0.81 1.83 33.17
N ARG A 470 1.20 1.08 34.20
CA ARG A 470 0.35 0.82 35.37
C ARG A 470 -0.03 2.11 36.12
N ALA A 471 0.88 3.08 36.22
CA ALA A 471 0.60 4.33 36.92
C ALA A 471 -0.41 5.17 36.10
N HIS A 472 -0.15 5.43 34.83
CA HIS A 472 -1.03 6.23 33.97
C HIS A 472 -2.42 5.59 33.79
N PHE A 473 -2.50 4.29 33.49
CA PHE A 473 -3.81 3.61 33.39
C PHE A 473 -4.55 3.48 34.73
N GLY A 474 -3.81 3.50 35.83
CA GLY A 474 -4.40 3.57 37.19
C GLY A 474 -4.99 4.97 37.47
N GLU A 475 -4.31 6.02 37.06
CA GLU A 475 -4.80 7.42 37.16
C GLU A 475 -6.02 7.67 36.30
N SER A 476 -6.06 7.14 35.07
CA SER A 476 -7.22 7.19 34.19
C SER A 476 -8.38 6.29 34.64
N GLY A 477 -8.18 5.42 35.67
CA GLY A 477 -9.18 4.51 36.20
C GLY A 477 -9.39 3.22 35.39
N PHE A 478 -8.63 2.98 34.32
CA PHE A 478 -8.77 1.76 33.49
C PHE A 478 -8.40 0.49 34.25
N ILE A 479 -7.44 0.55 35.16
CA ILE A 479 -7.03 -0.58 35.97
C ILE A 479 -7.07 -0.25 37.48
N HIS A 480 -7.30 -1.25 38.29
CA HIS A 480 -7.19 -1.08 39.73
C HIS A 480 -5.75 -1.41 40.19
N PRO A 481 -5.08 -0.53 40.95
CA PRO A 481 -3.67 -0.72 41.30
C PRO A 481 -3.36 -2.03 42.03
N ASN A 482 -4.34 -2.64 42.70
CA ASN A 482 -4.15 -3.93 43.40
C ASN A 482 -4.14 -5.13 42.45
N ASP A 483 -4.71 -5.02 41.25
CA ASP A 483 -4.74 -6.10 40.28
C ASP A 483 -3.41 -6.24 39.56
N TYR A 484 -2.62 -5.17 39.56
CA TYR A 484 -1.29 -5.07 38.96
C TYR A 484 -0.26 -4.65 40.02
N PRO A 485 0.25 -5.58 40.83
CA PRO A 485 1.24 -5.26 41.89
C PRO A 485 2.56 -4.79 41.25
N PRO A 486 3.35 -3.96 41.96
CA PRO A 486 4.60 -3.39 41.47
C PRO A 486 5.71 -4.42 41.27
#